data_0b278536390dfb7caa690754bc099315
#
_entry.id   0b278536390dfb7caa690754bc099315
#
_cell.length_a   1.000
_cell.length_b   1.000
_cell.length_c   1.000
_cell.angle_alpha   90.00
_cell.angle_beta   90.00
_cell.angle_gamma   90.00
#
_symmetry.space_group_name_H-M   'P 1'
#
loop_
_entity.id
_entity.type
_entity.pdbx_description
1 polymer ?
#
loop_
_entity_poly.entity_id
_entity_poly.type
_entity_poly.pdbx_seq_one_letter_code
_entity_poly.pdbx_strand_id
1 'polypeptide(L)'
;MIEPLRFLDVPPRSRNPELANTLSKFHITESRGTGIDKVVYSLEEAHLPTVEILSKGTTATQVTIREEKAFSELAITEKNESIYWDASLKYVNDMKISNSSIRKTFNLSNKDASQVSKAIASETVKFFV
;
A
#
# COMPACT_ATOMS: atom_id res chain seq x y z
N MET A 1 -10.72 -12.66 -8.17
CA MET A 1 -10.66 -11.61 -7.12
C MET A 1 -9.27 -11.01 -7.21
N ILE A 2 -9.11 -9.69 -7.09
CA ILE A 2 -7.78 -9.04 -7.10
C ILE A 2 -7.16 -9.28 -5.72
N GLU A 3 -5.89 -9.69 -5.67
CA GLU A 3 -5.17 -9.82 -4.41
C GLU A 3 -5.01 -8.44 -3.73
N PRO A 4 -5.20 -8.34 -2.39
CA PRO A 4 -5.12 -7.07 -1.70
C PRO A 4 -3.84 -6.28 -1.94
N LEU A 5 -2.69 -6.92 -1.99
CA LEU A 5 -1.39 -6.30 -2.28
C LEU A 5 -1.34 -5.61 -3.66
N ARG A 6 -2.23 -5.97 -4.57
CA ARG A 6 -2.29 -5.42 -5.92
C ARG A 6 -3.34 -4.33 -6.10
N PHE A 7 -3.93 -3.82 -5.03
CA PHE A 7 -4.99 -2.80 -5.13
C PHE A 7 -4.51 -1.45 -5.68
N LEU A 8 -3.23 -1.14 -5.58
CA LEU A 8 -2.65 0.08 -6.14
C LEU A 8 -2.30 -0.05 -7.63
N ASP A 9 -1.83 -1.21 -8.08
CA ASP A 9 -1.28 -1.42 -9.43
C ASP A 9 -2.29 -1.98 -10.43
N VAL A 10 -3.47 -2.41 -9.98
CA VAL A 10 -4.50 -3.01 -10.83
C VAL A 10 -5.72 -2.09 -10.92
N PRO A 11 -6.22 -1.81 -12.14
CA PRO A 11 -7.44 -1.02 -12.31
C PRO A 11 -8.63 -1.59 -11.52
N PRO A 12 -9.46 -0.74 -10.92
CA PRO A 12 -10.62 -1.18 -10.16
C PRO A 12 -11.60 -1.96 -11.05
N ARG A 13 -12.17 -3.02 -10.50
CA ARG A 13 -13.19 -3.82 -11.19
C ARG A 13 -14.45 -3.90 -10.32
N SER A 14 -15.57 -3.48 -10.89
CA SER A 14 -16.88 -3.62 -10.25
C SER A 14 -17.52 -4.96 -10.61
N ARG A 15 -18.17 -5.61 -9.64
CA ARG A 15 -19.01 -6.78 -9.89
C ARG A 15 -20.29 -6.41 -10.63
N ASN A 16 -20.81 -5.22 -10.37
CA ASN A 16 -21.99 -4.67 -11.03
C ASN A 16 -21.68 -3.25 -11.50
N PRO A 17 -21.18 -3.09 -12.73
CA PRO A 17 -20.81 -1.79 -13.29
C PRO A 17 -21.98 -0.81 -13.38
N GLU A 18 -23.18 -1.28 -13.70
CA GLU A 18 -24.36 -0.43 -13.80
C GLU A 18 -24.78 0.16 -12.45
N LEU A 19 -24.79 -0.67 -11.41
CA LEU A 19 -25.06 -0.20 -10.04
C LEU A 19 -23.97 0.77 -9.56
N ALA A 20 -22.71 0.44 -9.77
CA ALA A 20 -21.59 1.31 -9.39
C ALA A 20 -21.68 2.66 -10.11
N ASN A 21 -22.02 2.66 -11.40
CA ASN A 21 -22.18 3.88 -12.19
C ASN A 21 -23.37 4.72 -11.73
N THR A 22 -24.47 4.07 -11.39
CA THR A 22 -25.65 4.74 -10.84
C THR A 22 -25.34 5.40 -9.50
N LEU A 23 -24.69 4.67 -8.57
CA LEU A 23 -24.31 5.20 -7.26
C LEU A 23 -23.29 6.35 -7.38
N SER A 24 -22.40 6.28 -8.37
CA SER A 24 -21.44 7.35 -8.65
C SER A 24 -22.12 8.64 -9.12
N LYS A 25 -23.19 8.55 -9.93
CA LYS A 25 -23.99 9.71 -10.36
C LYS A 25 -24.68 10.41 -9.17
N PHE A 26 -25.02 9.66 -8.14
CA PHE A 26 -25.58 10.21 -6.89
C PHE A 26 -24.52 10.60 -5.85
N HIS A 27 -23.21 10.57 -6.23
CA HIS A 27 -22.08 10.88 -5.35
C HIS A 27 -22.00 9.99 -4.09
N ILE A 28 -22.59 8.78 -4.13
CA ILE A 28 -22.55 7.81 -3.04
C ILE A 28 -21.24 7.00 -3.08
N THR A 29 -20.72 6.75 -4.28
CA THR A 29 -19.45 6.04 -4.49
C THR A 29 -18.54 6.82 -5.42
N GLU A 30 -17.23 6.64 -5.26
CA GLU A 30 -16.21 7.12 -6.19
C GLU A 30 -15.85 5.98 -7.16
N SER A 31 -15.79 6.28 -8.47
CA SER A 31 -15.49 5.29 -9.50
C SER A 31 -14.01 5.30 -9.95
N ARG A 32 -13.18 6.18 -9.39
CA ARG A 32 -11.79 6.42 -9.84
C ARG A 32 -10.79 5.41 -9.31
N GLY A 33 -11.12 4.64 -8.27
CA GLY A 33 -10.21 3.67 -7.65
C GLY A 33 -9.10 4.27 -6.80
N THR A 34 -9.17 5.55 -6.46
CA THR A 34 -8.11 6.27 -5.72
C THR A 34 -8.23 6.15 -4.19
N GLY A 35 -9.18 5.37 -3.69
CA GLY A 35 -9.43 5.27 -2.25
C GLY A 35 -8.27 4.61 -1.48
N ILE A 36 -7.70 3.54 -2.01
CA ILE A 36 -6.58 2.83 -1.37
C ILE A 36 -5.31 3.68 -1.41
N ASP A 37 -5.04 4.37 -2.52
CA ASP A 37 -3.90 5.30 -2.65
C ASP A 37 -3.94 6.36 -1.53
N LYS A 38 -5.11 6.95 -1.29
CA LYS A 38 -5.31 7.94 -0.22
C LYS A 38 -5.08 7.34 1.16
N VAL A 39 -5.52 6.11 1.41
CA VAL A 39 -5.31 5.42 2.69
C VAL A 39 -3.82 5.18 2.91
N VAL A 40 -3.12 4.60 1.93
CA VAL A 40 -1.68 4.32 2.04
C VAL A 40 -0.91 5.62 2.26
N TYR A 41 -1.16 6.63 1.44
CA TYR A 41 -0.51 7.95 1.58
C TYR A 41 -0.76 8.58 2.96
N SER A 42 -1.99 8.55 3.46
CA SER A 42 -2.32 9.11 4.78
C SER A 42 -1.65 8.37 5.93
N LEU A 43 -1.51 7.05 5.83
CA LEU A 43 -0.79 6.25 6.83
C LEU A 43 0.70 6.56 6.81
N GLU A 44 1.31 6.69 5.62
CA GLU A 44 2.73 7.07 5.48
C GLU A 44 2.99 8.47 6.04
N GLU A 45 2.12 9.45 5.73
CA GLU A 45 2.23 10.82 6.25
C GLU A 45 2.11 10.87 7.78
N ALA A 46 1.25 10.03 8.35
CA ALA A 46 1.07 9.86 9.79
C ALA A 46 2.13 8.98 10.46
N HIS A 47 3.11 8.44 9.71
CA HIS A 47 4.11 7.46 10.18
C HIS A 47 3.52 6.21 10.83
N LEU A 48 2.33 5.82 10.40
CA LEU A 48 1.66 4.61 10.86
C LEU A 48 2.10 3.39 10.05
N PRO A 49 2.03 2.18 10.63
CA PRO A 49 2.21 0.95 9.88
C PRO A 49 1.23 0.86 8.71
N THR A 50 1.65 0.18 7.64
CA THR A 50 0.79 0.01 6.47
C THR A 50 -0.52 -0.72 6.80
N VAL A 51 -1.54 -0.45 5.98
CA VAL A 51 -2.83 -1.12 6.10
C VAL A 51 -2.71 -2.61 5.79
N GLU A 52 -3.29 -3.45 6.62
CA GLU A 52 -3.42 -4.88 6.35
C GLU A 52 -4.83 -5.15 5.80
N ILE A 53 -4.89 -5.75 4.63
CA ILE A 53 -6.15 -6.10 3.96
C ILE A 53 -6.18 -7.59 3.70
N LEU A 54 -7.13 -8.29 4.32
CA LEU A 54 -7.28 -9.74 4.23
C LEU A 54 -8.64 -10.11 3.66
N SER A 55 -8.65 -10.99 2.68
CA SER A 55 -9.89 -11.63 2.21
C SER A 55 -10.30 -12.74 3.16
N LYS A 56 -11.48 -12.66 3.73
CA LYS A 56 -12.08 -13.68 4.60
C LYS A 56 -13.09 -14.51 3.81
N GLY A 57 -12.59 -15.57 3.20
CA GLY A 57 -13.38 -16.40 2.28
C GLY A 57 -13.81 -15.61 1.04
N THR A 58 -15.04 -15.84 0.58
CA THR A 58 -15.58 -15.21 -0.65
C THR A 58 -16.49 -14.01 -0.38
N THR A 59 -16.84 -13.76 0.87
CA THR A 59 -17.94 -12.85 1.25
C THR A 59 -17.51 -11.62 2.04
N ALA A 60 -16.32 -11.64 2.66
CA ALA A 60 -15.88 -10.56 3.53
C ALA A 60 -14.44 -10.15 3.27
N THR A 61 -14.16 -8.88 3.54
CA THR A 61 -12.81 -8.31 3.55
C THR A 61 -12.58 -7.68 4.91
N GLN A 62 -11.49 -8.05 5.56
CA GLN A 62 -11.05 -7.43 6.81
C GLN A 62 -9.99 -6.39 6.49
N VAL A 63 -10.15 -5.20 7.02
CA VAL A 63 -9.16 -4.12 6.95
C VAL A 63 -8.70 -3.82 8.38
N THR A 64 -7.39 -3.82 8.61
CA THR A 64 -6.78 -3.55 9.91
C THR A 64 -5.86 -2.35 9.78
N ILE A 65 -6.12 -1.32 10.56
CA ILE A 65 -5.23 -0.16 10.76
C ILE A 65 -4.67 -0.28 12.18
N ARG A 66 -3.35 -0.20 12.30
CA ARG A 66 -2.65 -0.39 13.58
C ARG A 66 -2.21 0.96 14.14
N GLU A 67 -1.98 0.99 15.44
CA GLU A 67 -1.36 2.14 16.11
C GLU A 67 0.09 2.34 15.66
N GLU A 68 0.64 3.50 15.97
CA GLU A 68 2.03 3.85 15.67
C GLU A 68 2.99 2.83 16.25
N LYS A 69 3.92 2.37 15.40
CA LYS A 69 4.96 1.41 15.76
C LYS A 69 6.24 1.79 15.02
N ALA A 70 7.34 1.90 15.74
CA ALA A 70 8.62 2.21 15.12
C ALA A 70 8.97 1.15 14.05
N PHE A 71 9.51 1.59 12.90
CA PHE A 71 9.88 0.67 11.82
C PHE A 71 10.83 -0.45 12.28
N SER A 72 11.72 -0.16 13.26
CA SER A 72 12.62 -1.15 13.85
C SER A 72 11.89 -2.29 14.57
N GLU A 73 10.71 -2.04 15.12
CA GLU A 73 9.88 -2.97 15.88
C GLU A 73 8.93 -3.79 15.01
N LEU A 74 8.78 -3.42 13.73
CA LEU A 74 7.99 -4.18 12.78
C LEU A 74 8.63 -5.55 12.51
N ALA A 75 7.81 -6.58 12.35
CA ALA A 75 8.25 -7.87 11.84
C ALA A 75 8.80 -7.74 10.41
N ILE A 76 9.62 -8.67 9.98
CA ILE A 76 10.23 -8.64 8.62
C ILE A 76 9.15 -8.61 7.54
N THR A 77 8.08 -9.36 7.71
CA THR A 77 6.93 -9.36 6.79
C THR A 77 6.26 -8.00 6.72
N GLU A 78 5.98 -7.38 7.88
CA GLU A 78 5.38 -6.04 7.97
C GLU A 78 6.28 -4.97 7.31
N LYS A 79 7.61 -5.07 7.48
CA LYS A 79 8.58 -4.20 6.81
C LYS A 79 8.54 -4.34 5.30
N ASN A 80 8.52 -5.58 4.81
CA ASN A 80 8.46 -5.85 3.38
C ASN A 80 7.15 -5.36 2.76
N GLU A 81 6.03 -5.56 3.43
CA GLU A 81 4.73 -5.06 2.99
C GLU A 81 4.68 -3.54 2.97
N SER A 82 5.19 -2.87 4.00
CA SER A 82 5.24 -1.40 4.05
C SER A 82 6.07 -0.84 2.90
N ILE A 83 7.24 -1.43 2.62
CA ILE A 83 8.09 -1.01 1.49
C ILE A 83 7.43 -1.33 0.15
N TYR A 84 6.71 -2.44 0.04
CA TYR A 84 5.97 -2.78 -1.18
C TYR A 84 4.86 -1.75 -1.47
N TRP A 85 4.09 -1.35 -0.47
CA TRP A 85 3.04 -0.34 -0.61
C TRP A 85 3.61 1.03 -1.00
N ASP A 86 4.69 1.49 -0.34
CA ASP A 86 5.40 2.73 -0.68
C ASP A 86 5.95 2.67 -2.13
N ALA A 87 6.54 1.54 -2.51
CA ALA A 87 7.05 1.33 -3.86
C ALA A 87 5.92 1.36 -4.91
N SER A 88 4.80 0.69 -4.63
CA SER A 88 3.63 0.68 -5.52
C SER A 88 3.04 2.07 -5.69
N LEU A 89 2.89 2.81 -4.60
CA LEU A 89 2.38 4.18 -4.62
C LEU A 89 3.29 5.11 -5.43
N LYS A 90 4.61 5.00 -5.26
CA LYS A 90 5.59 5.76 -6.04
C LYS A 90 5.56 5.39 -7.52
N TYR A 91 5.46 4.10 -7.82
CA TYR A 91 5.37 3.61 -9.20
C TYR A 91 4.15 4.19 -9.93
N VAL A 92 2.98 4.14 -9.32
CA VAL A 92 1.74 4.69 -9.91
C VAL A 92 1.82 6.22 -10.11
N ASN A 93 2.62 6.92 -9.31
CA ASN A 93 2.84 8.35 -9.41
C ASN A 93 4.10 8.74 -10.23
N ASP A 94 4.68 7.82 -11.00
CA ASP A 94 5.90 8.03 -11.80
C ASP A 94 7.10 8.55 -10.99
N MET A 95 7.17 8.19 -9.71
CA MET A 95 8.26 8.58 -8.82
C MET A 95 9.34 7.50 -8.74
N LYS A 96 10.59 7.93 -8.60
CA LYS A 96 11.72 6.99 -8.46
C LYS A 96 11.74 6.34 -7.08
N ILE A 97 11.90 5.01 -7.08
CA ILE A 97 12.11 4.20 -5.89
C ILE A 97 13.61 4.07 -5.65
N SER A 98 14.04 4.41 -4.45
CA SER A 98 15.45 4.29 -4.03
C SER A 98 15.54 4.03 -2.53
N ASN A 99 16.66 3.48 -2.07
CA ASN A 99 16.92 3.30 -0.64
C ASN A 99 16.73 4.61 0.14
N SER A 100 17.21 5.73 -0.40
CA SER A 100 17.08 7.05 0.23
C SER A 100 15.63 7.53 0.28
N SER A 101 14.83 7.29 -0.78
CA SER A 101 13.42 7.71 -0.81
C SER A 101 12.60 6.92 0.21
N ILE A 102 12.84 5.60 0.34
CA ILE A 102 12.17 4.76 1.34
C ILE A 102 12.55 5.19 2.75
N ARG A 103 13.85 5.42 3.02
CA ARG A 103 14.27 5.88 4.34
C ARG A 103 13.66 7.22 4.72
N LYS A 104 13.47 8.12 3.76
CA LYS A 104 12.79 9.39 3.99
C LYS A 104 11.32 9.19 4.37
N THR A 105 10.59 8.33 3.65
CA THR A 105 9.17 8.02 3.93
C THR A 105 9.00 7.49 5.36
N PHE A 106 9.84 6.54 5.77
CA PHE A 106 9.72 5.90 7.09
C PHE A 106 10.57 6.56 8.19
N ASN A 107 11.11 7.76 7.95
CA ASN A 107 11.96 8.51 8.87
C ASN A 107 13.14 7.67 9.45
N LEU A 108 13.78 6.89 8.57
CA LEU A 108 14.85 5.97 8.94
C LEU A 108 16.23 6.62 8.84
N SER A 109 17.13 6.20 9.72
CA SER A 109 18.53 6.65 9.75
C SER A 109 19.41 5.97 8.67
N ASN A 110 20.64 6.47 8.49
CA ASN A 110 21.62 5.81 7.63
C ASN A 110 21.99 4.39 8.10
N LYS A 111 21.82 4.08 9.38
CA LYS A 111 22.09 2.75 9.94
C LYS A 111 21.12 1.69 9.40
N ASP A 112 19.93 2.10 9.00
CA ASP A 112 18.88 1.21 8.50
C ASP A 112 19.02 0.93 6.99
N ALA A 113 19.95 1.58 6.31
CA ALA A 113 20.14 1.47 4.86
C ALA A 113 20.32 0.01 4.39
N SER A 114 21.04 -0.82 5.16
CA SER A 114 21.24 -2.23 4.80
C SER A 114 19.96 -3.06 4.91
N GLN A 115 19.10 -2.78 5.89
CA GLN A 115 17.81 -3.44 6.05
C GLN A 115 16.86 -3.05 4.91
N VAL A 116 16.81 -1.77 4.56
CA VAL A 116 16.02 -1.27 3.42
C VAL A 116 16.50 -1.89 2.11
N SER A 117 17.81 -1.99 1.88
CA SER A 117 18.36 -2.65 0.67
C SER A 117 17.97 -4.12 0.59
N LYS A 118 17.98 -4.85 1.70
CA LYS A 118 17.54 -6.25 1.75
C LYS A 118 16.04 -6.39 1.44
N ALA A 119 15.22 -5.48 1.95
CA ALA A 119 13.79 -5.48 1.68
C ALA A 119 13.48 -5.13 0.22
N ILE A 120 14.18 -4.16 -0.38
CA ILE A 120 14.07 -3.84 -1.82
C ILE A 120 14.48 -5.05 -2.68
N ALA A 121 15.51 -5.78 -2.27
CA ALA A 121 15.97 -6.97 -2.98
C ALA A 121 15.06 -8.20 -2.75
N SER A 122 14.08 -8.12 -1.85
CA SER A 122 13.09 -9.19 -1.65
C SER A 122 12.23 -9.37 -2.90
N GLU A 123 11.73 -10.60 -3.13
CA GLU A 123 10.91 -10.90 -4.31
C GLU A 123 9.64 -10.05 -4.40
N THR A 124 9.12 -9.61 -3.27
CA THR A 124 7.90 -8.81 -3.18
C THR A 124 8.07 -7.42 -3.82
N VAL A 125 9.26 -6.82 -3.79
CA VAL A 125 9.51 -5.45 -4.27
C VAL A 125 10.23 -5.41 -5.63
N LYS A 126 10.80 -6.52 -6.09
CA LYS A 126 11.55 -6.61 -7.37
C LYS A 126 10.79 -6.13 -8.60
N PHE A 127 9.47 -6.14 -8.58
CA PHE A 127 8.65 -5.72 -9.72
C PHE A 127 8.65 -4.21 -9.98
N PHE A 128 9.15 -3.39 -9.06
CA PHE A 128 9.09 -1.93 -9.12
C PHE A 128 10.47 -1.25 -9.22
N VAL A 129 11.55 -2.03 -9.23
CA VAL A 129 12.93 -1.51 -9.22
C VAL A 129 13.62 -1.72 -10.57
#